data_a9e104fd7ccf3cd985e9b34b79c5acd3
#
_entry.id   a9e104fd7ccf3cd985e9b34b79c5acd3
#
_cell.length_a   1.000
_cell.length_b   1.000
_cell.length_c   1.000
_cell.angle_alpha   90.00
_cell.angle_beta   90.00
_cell.angle_gamma   90.00
#
_symmetry.space_group_name_H-M   'P 1'
#
loop_
_entity.id
_entity.type
_entity.pdbx_description
1 polymer ?
#
loop_
_entity_poly.entity_id
_entity_poly.type
_entity_poly.pdbx_seq_one_letter_code
_entity_poly.pdbx_strand_id
1 'polypeptide(L)'
;MTKTKKDVFLTGLAIPVMIVVLALTGSQRVKANDQPSAAPAAVKIDNFVFGPQSITVPVGTTVTWTNSDDIPHTAVSTDGVFKSKVMDTDEKFSYTFTKAGTYTYYCTIHPKMTGKVVVQ
;
A
#
# COMPACT_ATOMS: atom_id res chain seq x y z
N MET A 1 -13.52 51.95 77.52
CA MET A 1 -12.60 52.17 76.41
C MET A 1 -12.52 50.94 75.58
N THR A 2 -13.23 50.93 74.57
CA THR A 2 -13.44 49.78 73.69
C THR A 2 -12.45 49.89 72.56
N LYS A 3 -11.61 48.94 72.46
CA LYS A 3 -10.75 48.81 71.29
C LYS A 3 -11.42 47.94 70.32
N THR A 4 -11.79 48.53 69.23
CA THR A 4 -12.31 47.86 68.14
C THR A 4 -11.19 47.08 67.42
N LYS A 5 -11.28 45.79 67.41
CA LYS A 5 -10.45 44.98 66.58
C LYS A 5 -10.93 45.08 65.16
N LYS A 6 -10.05 45.53 64.37
CA LYS A 6 -10.24 45.49 62.96
C LYS A 6 -9.94 44.09 62.49
N ASP A 7 -10.96 43.41 62.13
CA ASP A 7 -10.79 42.16 61.46
C ASP A 7 -10.26 42.41 60.05
N VAL A 8 -9.05 42.03 59.89
CA VAL A 8 -8.46 42.03 58.58
C VAL A 8 -8.99 40.80 57.88
N PHE A 9 -9.97 41.01 57.04
CA PHE A 9 -10.36 40.03 56.11
C PHE A 9 -9.29 39.88 55.06
N LEU A 10 -8.50 38.90 55.24
CA LEU A 10 -7.74 38.36 54.16
C LEU A 10 -8.70 37.57 53.26
N THR A 11 -9.27 38.28 52.36
CA THR A 11 -9.91 37.64 51.24
C THR A 11 -8.82 36.95 50.48
N GLY A 12 -8.72 35.66 50.68
CA GLY A 12 -7.92 34.83 49.83
C GLY A 12 -8.44 34.95 48.42
N LEU A 13 -7.71 35.65 47.62
CA LEU A 13 -7.93 35.62 46.20
C LEU A 13 -7.64 34.21 45.76
N ALA A 14 -8.67 33.44 45.63
CA ALA A 14 -8.55 32.21 44.87
C ALA A 14 -8.34 32.62 43.42
N ILE A 15 -7.10 32.60 43.00
CA ILE A 15 -6.76 32.72 41.61
C ILE A 15 -7.28 31.43 40.98
N PRO A 16 -8.26 31.50 40.09
CA PRO A 16 -8.56 30.30 39.33
C PRO A 16 -7.33 30.00 38.51
N VAL A 17 -6.68 28.93 38.86
CA VAL A 17 -5.72 28.33 37.94
C VAL A 17 -6.48 27.98 36.71
N MET A 18 -6.47 28.87 35.75
CA MET A 18 -6.88 28.54 34.42
C MET A 18 -5.89 27.50 33.93
N ILE A 19 -6.26 26.25 34.07
CA ILE A 19 -5.61 25.19 33.32
C ILE A 19 -5.99 25.45 31.88
N VAL A 20 -5.17 26.20 31.21
CA VAL A 20 -5.19 26.21 29.75
C VAL A 20 -4.74 24.82 29.38
N VAL A 21 -5.74 23.93 29.24
CA VAL A 21 -5.51 22.72 28.51
C VAL A 21 -5.33 23.17 27.08
N LEU A 22 -4.07 23.42 26.75
CA LEU A 22 -3.68 23.50 25.36
C LEU A 22 -3.93 22.12 24.79
N ALA A 23 -5.13 21.92 24.32
CA ALA A 23 -5.39 20.81 23.45
C ALA A 23 -4.53 21.04 22.22
N LEU A 24 -3.34 20.49 22.24
CA LEU A 24 -2.58 20.25 21.04
C LEU A 24 -3.42 19.26 20.23
N THR A 25 -4.43 19.77 19.59
CA THR A 25 -4.98 19.11 18.44
C THR A 25 -3.87 19.16 17.41
N GLY A 26 -2.95 18.22 17.54
CA GLY A 26 -2.04 17.92 16.46
C GLY A 26 -2.92 17.58 15.30
N SER A 27 -3.18 18.57 14.47
CA SER A 27 -3.75 18.35 13.17
C SER A 27 -2.77 17.46 12.45
N GLN A 28 -3.00 16.17 12.54
CA GLN A 28 -2.32 15.21 11.71
C GLN A 28 -2.77 15.54 10.30
N ARG A 29 -2.01 16.36 9.64
CA ARG A 29 -2.13 16.47 8.20
C ARG A 29 -1.77 15.11 7.65
N VAL A 30 -2.78 14.30 7.48
CA VAL A 30 -2.67 13.15 6.59
C VAL A 30 -2.33 13.74 5.25
N LYS A 31 -1.06 13.68 4.89
CA LYS A 31 -0.65 14.02 3.54
C LYS A 31 -1.45 13.13 2.62
N ALA A 32 -2.10 13.71 1.62
CA ALA A 32 -2.92 12.98 0.65
C ALA A 32 -2.13 11.89 -0.10
N ASN A 33 -0.82 11.79 0.13
CA ASN A 33 0.10 10.80 -0.44
C ASN A 33 0.51 9.70 0.53
N ASP A 34 -0.03 9.66 1.74
CA ASP A 34 0.17 8.54 2.68
C ASP A 34 -0.81 7.39 2.43
N GLN A 35 -1.27 7.26 1.20
CA GLN A 35 -1.78 5.99 0.75
C GLN A 35 -0.59 5.04 0.78
N PRO A 36 -0.63 3.96 1.60
CA PRO A 36 0.46 3.01 1.57
C PRO A 36 0.62 2.58 0.12
N SER A 37 1.77 2.89 -0.46
CA SER A 37 2.10 2.37 -1.78
C SER A 37 1.97 0.86 -1.66
N ALA A 38 1.11 0.28 -2.49
CA ALA A 38 0.89 -1.15 -2.47
C ALA A 38 2.25 -1.85 -2.57
N ALA A 39 2.52 -2.77 -1.66
CA ALA A 39 3.76 -3.51 -1.66
C ALA A 39 3.96 -4.20 -3.02
N PRO A 40 5.15 -4.18 -3.59
CA PRO A 40 5.40 -4.84 -4.87
C PRO A 40 5.12 -6.34 -4.74
N ALA A 41 4.51 -6.91 -5.76
CA ALA A 41 4.21 -8.33 -5.84
C ALA A 41 5.11 -8.99 -6.90
N ALA A 42 5.43 -10.25 -6.69
CA ALA A 42 6.32 -10.99 -7.57
C ALA A 42 5.68 -12.30 -8.02
N VAL A 43 5.87 -12.62 -9.29
CA VAL A 43 5.53 -13.91 -9.89
C VAL A 43 6.79 -14.52 -10.46
N LYS A 44 7.10 -15.72 -10.03
CA LYS A 44 8.23 -16.49 -10.55
C LYS A 44 7.75 -17.39 -11.67
N ILE A 45 8.46 -17.41 -12.77
CA ILE A 45 8.27 -18.36 -13.85
C ILE A 45 9.34 -19.44 -13.71
N ASP A 46 8.94 -20.66 -13.42
CA ASP A 46 9.85 -21.76 -13.21
C ASP A 46 9.15 -23.08 -13.54
N ASN A 47 9.82 -23.98 -14.20
CA ASN A 47 9.30 -25.29 -14.58
C ASN A 47 7.94 -25.19 -15.33
N PHE A 48 7.84 -24.25 -16.26
CA PHE A 48 6.64 -24.00 -17.07
C PHE A 48 5.39 -23.61 -16.27
N VAL A 49 5.58 -22.97 -15.11
CA VAL A 49 4.50 -22.55 -14.21
C VAL A 49 4.72 -21.12 -13.78
N PHE A 50 3.65 -20.35 -13.70
CA PHE A 50 3.61 -19.08 -12.99
C PHE A 50 3.35 -19.36 -11.51
N GLY A 51 4.26 -18.94 -10.66
CA GLY A 51 4.15 -19.16 -9.22
C GLY A 51 4.22 -17.86 -8.39
N PRO A 52 3.20 -17.52 -7.64
CA PRO A 52 1.87 -18.15 -7.55
C PRO A 52 1.06 -18.01 -8.85
N GLN A 53 0.26 -19.01 -9.17
CA GLN A 53 -0.59 -18.98 -10.37
C GLN A 53 -1.68 -17.90 -10.28
N SER A 54 -2.18 -17.64 -9.09
CA SER A 54 -3.18 -16.61 -8.82
C SER A 54 -2.71 -15.75 -7.65
N ILE A 55 -2.72 -14.43 -7.86
CA ILE A 55 -2.42 -13.46 -6.81
C ILE A 55 -3.55 -12.43 -6.72
N THR A 56 -3.78 -11.93 -5.51
CA THR A 56 -4.70 -10.81 -5.26
C THR A 56 -3.91 -9.65 -4.71
N VAL A 57 -4.03 -8.51 -5.35
CA VAL A 57 -3.27 -7.31 -5.02
C VAL A 57 -4.18 -6.08 -4.98
N PRO A 58 -3.86 -5.06 -4.19
CA PRO A 58 -4.59 -3.79 -4.23
C PRO A 58 -4.30 -3.01 -5.51
N VAL A 59 -5.22 -2.12 -5.88
CA VAL A 59 -5.01 -1.14 -6.96
C VAL A 59 -3.72 -0.35 -6.71
N GLY A 60 -2.93 -0.13 -7.74
CA GLY A 60 -1.66 0.57 -7.67
C GLY A 60 -0.45 -0.35 -7.46
N THR A 61 -0.67 -1.65 -7.33
CA THR A 61 0.42 -2.63 -7.19
C THR A 61 1.19 -2.80 -8.49
N THR A 62 2.51 -2.81 -8.39
CA THR A 62 3.40 -3.25 -9.47
C THR A 62 3.72 -4.72 -9.28
N VAL A 63 3.37 -5.52 -10.27
CA VAL A 63 3.68 -6.95 -10.32
C VAL A 63 4.88 -7.15 -11.23
N THR A 64 5.85 -7.91 -10.76
CA THR A 64 7.07 -8.25 -11.53
C THR A 64 7.11 -9.75 -11.76
N TRP A 65 7.17 -10.15 -13.01
CA TRP A 65 7.43 -11.52 -13.44
C TRP A 65 8.93 -11.69 -13.67
N THR A 66 9.48 -12.74 -13.14
CA THR A 66 10.89 -13.12 -13.35
C THR A 66 10.95 -14.51 -13.95
N ASN A 67 11.59 -14.65 -15.10
CA ASN A 67 11.82 -15.97 -15.69
C ASN A 67 13.03 -16.62 -15.04
N SER A 68 12.79 -17.68 -14.27
CA SER A 68 13.84 -18.48 -13.63
C SER A 68 14.09 -19.81 -14.36
N ASP A 69 13.35 -20.05 -15.46
CA ASP A 69 13.59 -21.19 -16.33
C ASP A 69 14.80 -20.96 -17.26
N ASP A 70 15.35 -22.02 -17.77
CA ASP A 70 16.36 -22.01 -18.82
C ASP A 70 15.75 -21.93 -20.24
N ILE A 71 14.46 -21.74 -20.33
CA ILE A 71 13.66 -21.62 -21.56
C ILE A 71 12.97 -20.25 -21.56
N PRO A 72 12.84 -19.58 -22.72
CA PRO A 72 12.15 -18.30 -22.79
C PRO A 72 10.66 -18.43 -22.55
N HIS A 73 10.09 -17.42 -21.89
CA HIS A 73 8.66 -17.29 -21.61
C HIS A 73 8.17 -15.86 -21.85
N THR A 74 6.85 -15.70 -21.94
CA THR A 74 6.17 -14.42 -21.96
C THR A 74 5.08 -14.37 -20.89
N ALA A 75 4.63 -13.17 -20.53
CA ALA A 75 3.43 -12.94 -19.73
C ALA A 75 2.55 -11.94 -20.48
N VAL A 76 1.42 -12.40 -21.00
CA VAL A 76 0.53 -11.60 -21.83
C VAL A 76 -0.91 -11.75 -21.34
N SER A 77 -1.58 -10.63 -21.04
CA SER A 77 -2.98 -10.69 -20.64
C SER A 77 -3.89 -11.05 -21.81
N THR A 78 -4.93 -11.82 -21.52
CA THR A 78 -5.90 -12.26 -22.55
C THR A 78 -6.72 -11.11 -23.11
N ASP A 79 -6.87 -10.02 -22.35
CA ASP A 79 -7.60 -8.82 -22.76
C ASP A 79 -6.71 -7.72 -23.35
N GLY A 80 -5.41 -7.97 -23.49
CA GLY A 80 -4.48 -7.02 -24.09
C GLY A 80 -4.04 -5.87 -23.19
N VAL A 81 -4.30 -5.93 -21.87
CA VAL A 81 -3.94 -4.88 -20.93
C VAL A 81 -2.42 -4.80 -20.74
N PHE A 82 -1.75 -5.93 -20.69
CA PHE A 82 -0.29 -5.95 -20.63
C PHE A 82 0.30 -7.05 -21.50
N LYS A 83 1.51 -6.82 -21.95
CA LYS A 83 2.24 -7.74 -22.82
C LYS A 83 3.74 -7.60 -22.56
N SER A 84 4.36 -8.66 -22.08
CA SER A 84 5.81 -8.70 -21.96
C SER A 84 6.48 -8.93 -23.32
N LYS A 85 7.77 -8.61 -23.38
CA LYS A 85 8.67 -9.19 -24.38
C LYS A 85 8.91 -10.66 -24.03
N VAL A 86 9.55 -11.37 -24.93
CA VAL A 86 10.15 -12.67 -24.62
C VAL A 86 11.20 -12.44 -23.54
N MET A 87 11.07 -13.14 -22.43
CA MET A 87 12.01 -13.11 -21.32
C MET A 87 12.91 -14.35 -21.36
N ASP A 88 14.20 -14.13 -21.53
CA ASP A 88 15.20 -15.16 -21.33
C ASP A 88 15.43 -15.39 -19.83
N THR A 89 16.29 -16.35 -19.49
CA THR A 89 16.60 -16.65 -18.10
C THR A 89 17.05 -15.39 -17.35
N ASP A 90 16.50 -15.19 -16.15
CA ASP A 90 16.73 -14.05 -15.24
C ASP A 90 16.17 -12.70 -15.72
N GLU A 91 15.55 -12.64 -16.89
CA GLU A 91 14.87 -11.44 -17.35
C GLU A 91 13.54 -11.24 -16.63
N LYS A 92 13.16 -9.97 -16.54
CA LYS A 92 11.98 -9.50 -15.78
C LYS A 92 11.07 -8.65 -16.64
N PHE A 93 9.80 -8.67 -16.29
CA PHE A 93 8.78 -7.77 -16.80
C PHE A 93 7.92 -7.27 -15.63
N SER A 94 7.61 -5.99 -15.62
CA SER A 94 6.76 -5.38 -14.59
C SER A 94 5.60 -4.64 -15.21
N TYR A 95 4.47 -4.71 -14.52
CA TYR A 95 3.27 -3.94 -14.88
C TYR A 95 2.58 -3.43 -13.62
N THR A 96 2.16 -2.16 -13.64
CA THR A 96 1.44 -1.52 -12.53
C THR A 96 -0.06 -1.53 -12.82
N PHE A 97 -0.83 -2.17 -11.94
CA PHE A 97 -2.28 -2.29 -12.08
C PHE A 97 -2.97 -1.09 -11.45
N THR A 98 -3.53 -0.21 -12.26
CA THR A 98 -4.20 1.01 -11.81
C THR A 98 -5.72 0.88 -11.74
N LYS A 99 -6.28 -0.23 -12.20
CA LYS A 99 -7.72 -0.46 -12.27
C LYS A 99 -8.09 -1.82 -11.68
N ALA A 100 -9.10 -1.84 -10.81
CA ALA A 100 -9.64 -3.07 -10.25
C ALA A 100 -10.19 -3.98 -11.34
N GLY A 101 -10.05 -5.26 -11.18
CA GLY A 101 -10.51 -6.28 -12.10
C GLY A 101 -9.75 -7.58 -11.97
N THR A 102 -10.15 -8.56 -12.75
CA THR A 102 -9.47 -9.86 -12.87
C THR A 102 -8.76 -9.93 -14.20
N TYR A 103 -7.45 -10.13 -14.15
CA TYR A 103 -6.59 -10.17 -15.32
C TYR A 103 -6.01 -11.57 -15.47
N THR A 104 -6.56 -12.34 -16.41
CA THR A 104 -5.99 -13.62 -16.79
C THR A 104 -4.87 -13.41 -17.81
N TYR A 105 -3.82 -14.18 -17.70
CA TYR A 105 -2.68 -14.08 -18.59
C TYR A 105 -2.11 -15.46 -18.91
N TYR A 106 -1.28 -15.52 -19.91
CA TYR A 106 -0.68 -16.76 -20.39
C TYR A 106 0.68 -16.50 -21.03
N CYS A 107 1.43 -17.57 -21.23
CA CYS A 107 2.66 -17.55 -22.02
C CYS A 107 2.32 -17.82 -23.49
N THR A 108 2.73 -16.93 -24.40
CA THR A 108 2.45 -17.08 -25.84
C THR A 108 3.25 -18.21 -26.48
N ILE A 109 4.38 -18.60 -25.89
CA ILE A 109 5.23 -19.70 -26.35
C ILE A 109 4.69 -21.05 -25.88
N HIS A 110 4.09 -21.07 -24.68
CA HIS A 110 3.50 -22.26 -24.07
C HIS A 110 2.07 -21.93 -23.60
N PRO A 111 1.08 -21.91 -24.51
CA PRO A 111 -0.25 -21.35 -24.22
C PRO A 111 -1.03 -22.00 -23.07
N LYS A 112 -0.63 -23.21 -22.65
CA LYS A 112 -1.22 -23.87 -21.47
C LYS A 112 -0.72 -23.31 -20.14
N MET A 113 0.39 -22.57 -20.13
CA MET A 113 0.85 -21.83 -18.97
C MET A 113 -0.05 -20.61 -18.77
N THR A 114 -0.83 -20.63 -17.72
CA THR A 114 -1.79 -19.56 -17.41
C THR A 114 -1.61 -19.08 -15.98
N GLY A 115 -1.98 -17.84 -15.75
CA GLY A 115 -2.01 -17.22 -14.45
C GLY A 115 -3.12 -16.18 -14.34
N LYS A 116 -3.28 -15.64 -13.17
CA LYS A 116 -4.32 -14.65 -12.87
C LYS A 116 -3.86 -13.64 -11.84
N VAL A 117 -4.14 -12.37 -12.08
CA VAL A 117 -4.00 -11.29 -11.11
C VAL A 117 -5.38 -10.72 -10.82
N VAL A 118 -5.79 -10.76 -9.56
CA VAL A 118 -7.02 -10.12 -9.09
C VAL A 118 -6.62 -8.80 -8.42
N VAL A 119 -7.14 -7.70 -8.93
CA VAL A 119 -6.88 -6.35 -8.44
C VAL A 119 -8.13 -5.80 -7.78
N GLN A 120 -8.04 -5.42 -6.53
CA GLN A 120 -9.19 -4.95 -5.76
C GLN A 120 -8.89 -3.78 -4.80
#